data_21befb0fdb7dda2a18ac3cf64b7bbb6b
#
_entry.id   21befb0fdb7dda2a18ac3cf64b7bbb6b
#
_cell.length_a   1.000
_cell.length_b   1.000
_cell.length_c   1.000
_cell.angle_alpha   90.00
_cell.angle_beta   90.00
_cell.angle_gamma   90.00
#
_symmetry.space_group_name_H-M   'P 1'
#
loop_
_entity.id
_entity.type
_entity.pdbx_description
1 polymer ?
#
loop_
_entity_poly.entity_id
_entity_poly.type
_entity_poly.pdbx_seq_one_letter_code
_entity_poly.pdbx_strand_id
1 'polypeptide(L)'
;MFAEIWKEVFINPFFNLMIIFYHSFGDNLGLAILGIAVIARLLMIPLVKKQTKMTKQMAMLKPELDKLQKKYPNDKEKLAQEQVKLYKRIGYNPLGCLGTFVPQIIILTVLIGVIQSVTNSNLEGLYSWVVNLTGITKETSINTQFLFWDLTKSFSNVSGEFGRLSSQALPYIILSLMIGVTQYFTTLFTQKMQEVGNPKKKKEIKKEKTQEETIASMQESMQKSTMFMFPLMTVIFTISMPAALGWYWLLQSLLLIIQYIVLDFDKTKKGAQNLLDVLKKDKFKKQ
;
A
#
# COMPACT_ATOMS: atom_id res chain seq x y z
N MET A 1 -1.85 24.94 -16.68
CA MET A 1 -0.94 24.15 -17.53
C MET A 1 -0.53 22.81 -16.88
N PHE A 2 0.23 22.73 -15.75
CA PHE A 2 0.59 21.43 -15.16
C PHE A 2 -0.64 20.61 -14.69
N ALA A 3 -1.59 21.24 -14.00
CA ALA A 3 -2.82 20.60 -13.53
C ALA A 3 -3.70 20.08 -14.67
N GLU A 4 -3.76 20.80 -15.78
CA GLU A 4 -4.51 20.39 -16.97
C GLU A 4 -3.85 19.18 -17.65
N ILE A 5 -2.54 19.23 -17.84
CA ILE A 5 -1.78 18.07 -18.37
C ILE A 5 -1.98 16.86 -17.46
N TRP A 6 -1.94 17.06 -16.13
CA TRP A 6 -2.19 15.98 -15.17
C TRP A 6 -3.60 15.40 -15.31
N LYS A 7 -4.60 16.26 -15.45
CA LYS A 7 -5.99 15.86 -15.66
C LYS A 7 -6.15 15.06 -16.96
N GLU A 8 -5.61 15.58 -18.07
CA GLU A 8 -5.76 14.96 -19.39
C GLU A 8 -4.98 13.63 -19.53
N VAL A 9 -3.77 13.55 -18.96
CA VAL A 9 -2.89 12.39 -19.15
C VAL A 9 -3.20 11.26 -18.15
N PHE A 10 -3.64 11.60 -16.93
CA PHE A 10 -3.85 10.62 -15.88
C PHE A 10 -5.30 10.52 -15.41
N ILE A 11 -5.95 11.63 -15.04
CA ILE A 11 -7.29 11.55 -14.45
C ILE A 11 -8.32 11.12 -15.49
N ASN A 12 -8.38 11.79 -16.63
CA ASN A 12 -9.40 11.52 -17.66
C ASN A 12 -9.33 10.08 -18.21
N PRO A 13 -8.17 9.49 -18.56
CA PRO A 13 -8.11 8.10 -19.00
C PRO A 13 -8.62 7.11 -17.95
N PHE A 14 -8.23 7.28 -16.68
CA PHE A 14 -8.69 6.42 -15.60
C PHE A 14 -10.17 6.63 -15.28
N PHE A 15 -10.65 7.86 -15.37
CA PHE A 15 -12.06 8.20 -15.21
C PHE A 15 -12.91 7.50 -16.27
N ASN A 16 -12.54 7.61 -17.54
CA ASN A 16 -13.24 6.94 -18.64
C ASN A 16 -13.21 5.41 -18.49
N LEU A 17 -12.06 4.85 -18.10
CA LEU A 17 -11.96 3.42 -17.80
C LEU A 17 -12.88 3.00 -16.64
N MET A 18 -12.99 3.82 -15.60
CA MET A 18 -13.91 3.57 -14.50
C MET A 18 -15.36 3.61 -14.94
N ILE A 19 -15.75 4.53 -15.83
CA ILE A 19 -17.11 4.61 -16.39
C ILE A 19 -17.43 3.38 -17.24
N ILE A 20 -16.48 2.88 -18.02
CA ILE A 20 -16.64 1.63 -18.77
C ILE A 20 -16.88 0.44 -17.81
N PHE A 21 -16.08 0.33 -16.75
CA PHE A 21 -16.29 -0.72 -15.75
C PHE A 21 -17.61 -0.55 -15.00
N TYR A 22 -17.97 0.69 -14.64
CA TYR A 22 -19.22 1.01 -13.99
C TYR A 22 -20.40 0.47 -14.81
N HIS A 23 -20.46 0.83 -16.08
CA HIS A 23 -21.50 0.34 -17.00
C HIS A 23 -21.43 -1.20 -17.19
N SER A 24 -20.22 -1.74 -17.41
CA SER A 24 -20.03 -3.18 -17.64
C SER A 24 -20.41 -4.06 -16.45
N PHE A 25 -20.36 -3.52 -15.23
CA PHE A 25 -20.72 -4.22 -14.00
C PHE A 25 -22.12 -3.84 -13.47
N GLY A 26 -23.02 -3.41 -14.35
CA GLY A 26 -24.41 -3.11 -14.00
C GLY A 26 -24.54 -1.85 -13.13
N ASP A 27 -23.86 -0.79 -13.52
CA ASP A 27 -23.89 0.52 -12.89
C ASP A 27 -23.48 0.50 -11.40
N ASN A 28 -22.43 -0.28 -11.11
CA ASN A 28 -21.91 -0.49 -9.76
C ASN A 28 -20.52 0.12 -9.60
N LEU A 29 -20.43 1.24 -8.86
CA LEU A 29 -19.19 1.97 -8.64
C LEU A 29 -18.16 1.15 -7.82
N GLY A 30 -18.61 0.34 -6.85
CA GLY A 30 -17.72 -0.48 -6.04
C GLY A 30 -17.02 -1.57 -6.87
N LEU A 31 -17.74 -2.17 -7.83
CA LEU A 31 -17.15 -3.13 -8.78
C LEU A 31 -16.28 -2.42 -9.83
N ALA A 32 -16.62 -1.21 -10.25
CA ALA A 32 -15.76 -0.41 -11.12
C ALA A 32 -14.40 -0.13 -10.45
N ILE A 33 -14.40 0.23 -9.17
CA ILE A 33 -13.18 0.42 -8.39
C ILE A 33 -12.37 -0.88 -8.28
N LEU A 34 -13.03 -2.05 -8.15
CA LEU A 34 -12.35 -3.34 -8.22
C LEU A 34 -11.65 -3.54 -9.57
N GLY A 35 -12.31 -3.24 -10.68
CA GLY A 35 -11.70 -3.30 -12.03
C GLY A 35 -10.45 -2.43 -12.13
N ILE A 36 -10.55 -1.18 -11.69
CA ILE A 36 -9.40 -0.25 -11.63
C ILE A 36 -8.29 -0.80 -10.72
N ALA A 37 -8.64 -1.35 -9.55
CA ALA A 37 -7.66 -1.91 -8.62
C ALA A 37 -6.89 -3.10 -9.23
N VAL A 38 -7.56 -3.96 -9.99
CA VAL A 38 -6.95 -5.08 -10.71
C VAL A 38 -5.99 -4.57 -11.79
N ILE A 39 -6.41 -3.62 -12.64
CA ILE A 39 -5.54 -3.05 -13.67
C ILE A 39 -4.32 -2.37 -13.05
N ALA A 40 -4.53 -1.53 -12.04
CA ALA A 40 -3.43 -0.87 -11.34
C ALA A 40 -2.45 -1.91 -10.79
N ARG A 41 -2.94 -3.03 -10.24
CA ARG A 41 -2.12 -4.12 -9.72
C ARG A 41 -1.31 -4.81 -10.81
N LEU A 42 -1.91 -5.10 -11.94
CA LEU A 42 -1.23 -5.73 -13.08
C LEU A 42 -0.11 -4.82 -13.62
N LEU A 43 -0.37 -3.53 -13.77
CA LEU A 43 0.63 -2.53 -14.19
C LEU A 43 1.79 -2.42 -13.20
N MET A 44 1.55 -2.65 -11.91
CA MET A 44 2.58 -2.58 -10.87
C MET A 44 3.44 -3.85 -10.77
N ILE A 45 3.08 -4.99 -11.39
CA ILE A 45 3.85 -6.24 -11.30
C ILE A 45 5.34 -6.07 -11.64
N PRO A 46 5.73 -5.46 -12.80
CA PRO A 46 7.13 -5.29 -13.14
C PRO A 46 7.90 -4.43 -12.14
N LEU A 47 7.22 -3.42 -11.58
CA LEU A 47 7.78 -2.53 -10.58
C LEU A 47 8.03 -3.28 -9.25
N VAL A 48 7.06 -4.06 -8.79
CA VAL A 48 7.17 -4.89 -7.58
C VAL A 48 8.30 -5.91 -7.71
N LYS A 49 8.51 -6.50 -8.89
CA LYS A 49 9.66 -7.39 -9.16
C LYS A 49 11.00 -6.66 -9.00
N LYS A 50 11.13 -5.43 -9.50
CA LYS A 50 12.33 -4.60 -9.32
C LYS A 50 12.55 -4.27 -7.83
N GLN A 51 11.49 -3.88 -7.11
CA GLN A 51 11.54 -3.60 -5.68
C GLN A 51 12.02 -4.80 -4.87
N THR A 52 11.45 -5.98 -5.14
CA THR A 52 11.87 -7.23 -4.47
C THR A 52 13.35 -7.54 -4.70
N LYS A 53 13.88 -7.28 -5.91
CA LYS A 53 15.31 -7.43 -6.21
C LYS A 53 16.16 -6.46 -5.38
N MET A 54 15.76 -5.20 -5.28
CA MET A 54 16.47 -4.17 -4.48
C MET A 54 16.46 -4.53 -2.98
N THR A 55 15.32 -4.97 -2.44
CA THR A 55 15.22 -5.40 -1.05
C THR A 55 16.13 -6.61 -0.76
N LYS A 56 16.23 -7.56 -1.69
CA LYS A 56 17.17 -8.69 -1.57
C LYS A 56 18.64 -8.23 -1.58
N GLN A 57 19.00 -7.29 -2.46
CA GLN A 57 20.34 -6.71 -2.50
C GLN A 57 20.69 -6.05 -1.16
N MET A 58 19.77 -5.26 -0.59
CA MET A 58 19.95 -4.63 0.72
C MET A 58 20.14 -5.66 1.83
N ALA A 59 19.36 -6.73 1.82
CA ALA A 59 19.48 -7.81 2.82
C ALA A 59 20.84 -8.54 2.72
N MET A 60 21.39 -8.72 1.51
CA MET A 60 22.72 -9.28 1.32
C MET A 60 23.85 -8.36 1.79
N LEU A 61 23.63 -7.04 1.78
CA LEU A 61 24.60 -6.05 2.26
C LEU A 61 24.67 -5.93 3.78
N LYS A 62 23.62 -6.36 4.48
CA LYS A 62 23.55 -6.23 5.93
C LYS A 62 24.82 -6.67 6.65
N PRO A 63 25.44 -7.84 6.36
CA PRO A 63 26.66 -8.26 7.04
C PRO A 63 27.89 -7.37 6.75
N GLU A 64 27.96 -6.71 5.56
CA GLU A 64 29.03 -5.74 5.26
C GLU A 64 28.80 -4.42 5.97
N LEU A 65 27.55 -3.97 6.03
CA LEU A 65 27.16 -2.78 6.80
C LEU A 65 27.44 -2.96 8.29
N ASP A 66 27.15 -4.14 8.86
CA ASP A 66 27.43 -4.48 10.25
C ASP A 66 28.97 -4.45 10.53
N LYS A 67 29.81 -4.89 9.57
CA LYS A 67 31.26 -4.82 9.66
C LYS A 67 31.77 -3.36 9.62
N LEU A 68 31.20 -2.52 8.77
CA LEU A 68 31.54 -1.08 8.70
C LEU A 68 31.18 -0.37 9.98
N GLN A 69 30.02 -0.66 10.57
CA GLN A 69 29.62 -0.12 11.87
C GLN A 69 30.62 -0.47 12.98
N LYS A 70 31.04 -1.74 13.05
CA LYS A 70 32.04 -2.18 14.03
C LYS A 70 33.41 -1.56 13.82
N LYS A 71 33.73 -1.22 12.57
CA LYS A 71 35.04 -0.60 12.22
C LYS A 71 35.10 0.88 12.56
N TYR A 72 33.97 1.61 12.49
CA TYR A 72 33.87 3.05 12.69
C TYR A 72 32.79 3.42 13.72
N PRO A 73 32.89 2.93 14.98
CA PRO A 73 31.81 3.11 15.96
C PRO A 73 31.60 4.58 16.37
N ASN A 74 32.68 5.34 16.46
CA ASN A 74 32.66 6.74 16.93
C ASN A 74 32.82 7.78 15.81
N ASP A 75 33.05 7.33 14.56
CA ASP A 75 33.28 8.21 13.40
C ASP A 75 32.11 8.09 12.42
N LYS A 76 31.03 8.84 12.71
CA LYS A 76 29.79 8.82 11.91
C LYS A 76 30.00 9.30 10.49
N GLU A 77 30.90 10.26 10.28
CA GLU A 77 31.18 10.82 8.96
C GLU A 77 31.88 9.79 8.06
N LYS A 78 32.93 9.15 8.59
CA LYS A 78 33.67 8.10 7.89
C LYS A 78 32.81 6.86 7.64
N LEU A 79 31.93 6.50 8.59
CA LEU A 79 30.94 5.45 8.42
C LEU A 79 30.01 5.75 7.26
N ALA A 80 29.45 6.96 7.18
CA ALA A 80 28.56 7.38 6.10
C ALA A 80 29.26 7.35 4.74
N GLN A 81 30.52 7.84 4.66
CA GLN A 81 31.33 7.82 3.44
C GLN A 81 31.58 6.38 2.94
N GLU A 82 31.98 5.48 3.84
CA GLU A 82 32.23 4.08 3.48
C GLU A 82 30.94 3.32 3.11
N GLN A 83 29.81 3.64 3.73
CA GLN A 83 28.49 3.12 3.32
C GLN A 83 28.13 3.58 1.92
N VAL A 84 28.33 4.85 1.57
CA VAL A 84 28.09 5.37 0.20
C VAL A 84 29.01 4.68 -0.81
N LYS A 85 30.29 4.45 -0.47
CA LYS A 85 31.23 3.70 -1.32
C LYS A 85 30.76 2.25 -1.53
N LEU A 86 30.28 1.60 -0.46
CA LEU A 86 29.74 0.24 -0.51
C LEU A 86 28.52 0.18 -1.44
N TYR A 87 27.56 1.11 -1.31
CA TYR A 87 26.38 1.20 -2.17
C TYR A 87 26.75 1.40 -3.64
N LYS A 88 27.69 2.31 -3.92
CA LYS A 88 28.19 2.56 -5.28
C LYS A 88 28.86 1.32 -5.88
N ARG A 89 29.68 0.59 -5.11
CA ARG A 89 30.40 -0.62 -5.56
C ARG A 89 29.48 -1.71 -6.07
N ILE A 90 28.29 -1.83 -5.48
CA ILE A 90 27.32 -2.89 -5.82
C ILE A 90 26.15 -2.37 -6.67
N GLY A 91 26.20 -1.10 -7.07
CA GLY A 91 25.11 -0.48 -7.85
C GLY A 91 23.78 -0.37 -7.09
N TYR A 92 23.84 -0.29 -5.74
CA TYR A 92 22.64 -0.12 -4.91
C TYR A 92 22.32 1.37 -4.78
N ASN A 93 21.06 1.73 -5.11
CA ASN A 93 20.56 3.09 -4.91
C ASN A 93 19.61 3.12 -3.69
N PRO A 94 19.99 3.72 -2.55
CA PRO A 94 19.13 3.81 -1.37
C PRO A 94 17.85 4.62 -1.61
N LEU A 95 17.86 5.57 -2.56
CA LEU A 95 16.67 6.33 -2.95
C LEU A 95 15.68 5.50 -3.79
N GLY A 96 16.11 4.36 -4.33
CA GLY A 96 15.26 3.46 -5.09
C GLY A 96 14.08 2.88 -4.29
N CYS A 97 14.19 2.84 -2.95
CA CYS A 97 13.06 2.45 -2.10
C CYS A 97 11.95 3.52 -2.10
N LEU A 98 12.28 4.82 -2.22
CA LEU A 98 11.29 5.90 -2.37
C LEU A 98 10.54 5.81 -3.69
N GLY A 99 11.18 5.32 -4.75
CA GLY A 99 10.54 5.07 -6.05
C GLY A 99 9.38 4.07 -5.98
N THR A 100 9.24 3.34 -4.86
CA THR A 100 8.11 2.43 -4.63
C THR A 100 6.83 3.17 -4.27
N PHE A 101 6.93 4.34 -3.65
CA PHE A 101 5.80 5.15 -3.24
C PHE A 101 5.25 6.02 -4.38
N VAL A 102 6.10 6.37 -5.35
CA VAL A 102 5.71 7.26 -6.45
C VAL A 102 4.49 6.72 -7.23
N PRO A 103 4.46 5.48 -7.71
CA PRO A 103 3.28 4.94 -8.39
C PRO A 103 2.06 4.88 -7.49
N GLN A 104 2.22 4.59 -6.20
CA GLN A 104 1.11 4.57 -5.26
C GLN A 104 0.50 5.96 -5.07
N ILE A 105 1.34 7.02 -4.99
CA ILE A 105 0.88 8.41 -4.90
C ILE A 105 0.17 8.81 -6.20
N ILE A 106 0.71 8.44 -7.37
CA ILE A 106 0.08 8.70 -8.67
C ILE A 106 -1.32 8.08 -8.72
N ILE A 107 -1.44 6.79 -8.42
CA ILE A 107 -2.74 6.10 -8.45
C ILE A 107 -3.70 6.72 -7.44
N LEU A 108 -3.22 7.06 -6.24
CA LEU A 108 -4.03 7.69 -5.21
C LEU A 108 -4.57 9.06 -5.66
N THR A 109 -3.71 9.93 -6.20
CA THR A 109 -4.12 11.26 -6.69
C THR A 109 -5.08 11.17 -7.88
N VAL A 110 -4.86 10.21 -8.77
CA VAL A 110 -5.78 9.94 -9.88
C VAL A 110 -7.14 9.48 -9.35
N LEU A 111 -7.15 8.53 -8.41
CA LEU A 111 -8.41 8.02 -7.85
C LEU A 111 -9.17 9.10 -7.06
N ILE A 112 -8.45 9.97 -6.31
CA ILE A 112 -9.05 11.14 -5.66
C ILE A 112 -9.71 12.05 -6.70
N GLY A 113 -9.03 12.36 -7.80
CA GLY A 113 -9.57 13.19 -8.88
C GLY A 113 -10.81 12.57 -9.52
N VAL A 114 -10.81 11.27 -9.76
CA VAL A 114 -11.94 10.52 -10.31
C VAL A 114 -13.14 10.56 -9.34
N ILE A 115 -12.93 10.30 -8.06
CA ILE A 115 -14.00 10.33 -7.04
C ILE A 115 -14.56 11.76 -6.90
N GLN A 116 -13.70 12.79 -6.94
CA GLN A 116 -14.16 14.19 -6.92
C GLN A 116 -15.01 14.52 -8.15
N SER A 117 -14.65 14.03 -9.34
CA SER A 117 -15.47 14.21 -10.54
C SER A 117 -16.86 13.58 -10.37
N VAL A 118 -16.93 12.37 -9.82
CA VAL A 118 -18.21 11.69 -9.52
C VAL A 118 -19.01 12.46 -8.45
N THR A 119 -18.36 12.84 -7.35
CA THR A 119 -19.03 13.53 -6.23
C THR A 119 -19.59 14.89 -6.64
N ASN A 120 -18.87 15.63 -7.48
CA ASN A 120 -19.26 16.94 -7.95
C ASN A 120 -20.18 16.89 -9.19
N SER A 121 -20.58 15.69 -9.62
CA SER A 121 -21.33 15.48 -10.88
C SER A 121 -20.66 16.15 -12.08
N ASN A 122 -19.33 16.26 -12.03
CA ASN A 122 -18.54 16.86 -13.11
C ASN A 122 -17.97 15.77 -14.02
N LEU A 123 -18.77 15.37 -15.01
CA LEU A 123 -18.39 14.35 -15.99
C LEU A 123 -17.81 14.94 -17.29
N GLU A 124 -17.25 16.16 -17.24
CA GLU A 124 -16.68 16.84 -18.42
C GLU A 124 -15.47 16.12 -19.05
N GLY A 125 -14.79 15.26 -18.28
CA GLY A 125 -13.67 14.45 -18.77
C GLY A 125 -14.07 13.21 -19.58
N LEU A 126 -15.37 13.00 -19.89
CA LEU A 126 -15.84 11.87 -20.67
C LEU A 126 -15.43 12.01 -22.14
N TYR A 127 -14.85 10.93 -22.67
CA TYR A 127 -14.53 10.82 -24.10
C TYR A 127 -15.78 10.49 -24.89
N SER A 128 -15.95 11.11 -26.06
CA SER A 128 -17.13 10.90 -26.93
C SER A 128 -17.39 9.44 -27.25
N TRP A 129 -16.34 8.65 -27.46
CA TRP A 129 -16.47 7.23 -27.74
C TRP A 129 -16.95 6.42 -26.53
N VAL A 130 -16.63 6.84 -25.28
CA VAL A 130 -17.14 6.23 -24.04
C VAL A 130 -18.60 6.55 -23.86
N VAL A 131 -19.02 7.79 -24.12
CA VAL A 131 -20.42 8.19 -24.14
C VAL A 131 -21.22 7.32 -25.13
N ASN A 132 -20.71 7.14 -26.36
CA ASN A 132 -21.36 6.29 -27.36
C ASN A 132 -21.44 4.81 -26.94
N LEU A 133 -20.43 4.30 -26.21
CA LEU A 133 -20.37 2.92 -25.76
C LEU A 133 -21.30 2.64 -24.58
N THR A 134 -21.37 3.57 -23.63
CA THR A 134 -22.05 3.36 -22.33
C THR A 134 -23.41 4.05 -22.23
N GLY A 135 -23.69 5.03 -23.09
CA GLY A 135 -24.88 5.90 -22.96
C GLY A 135 -24.81 6.88 -21.79
N ILE A 136 -23.71 6.86 -21.00
CA ILE A 136 -23.51 7.75 -19.86
C ILE A 136 -23.07 9.12 -20.39
N THR A 137 -23.82 10.13 -20.08
CA THR A 137 -23.58 11.53 -20.47
C THR A 137 -23.17 12.38 -19.28
N LYS A 138 -22.85 13.64 -19.52
CA LYS A 138 -22.50 14.61 -18.46
C LYS A 138 -23.64 14.84 -17.46
N GLU A 139 -24.87 14.57 -17.85
CA GLU A 139 -26.08 14.75 -17.04
C GLU A 139 -26.47 13.50 -16.27
N THR A 140 -25.80 12.37 -16.55
CA THR A 140 -26.10 11.09 -15.89
C THR A 140 -25.66 11.12 -14.43
N SER A 141 -26.57 10.81 -13.52
CA SER A 141 -26.23 10.60 -12.10
C SER A 141 -25.58 9.24 -11.91
N ILE A 142 -24.38 9.23 -11.36
CA ILE A 142 -23.65 7.98 -11.03
C ILE A 142 -24.18 7.45 -9.70
N ASN A 143 -24.57 6.18 -9.66
CA ASN A 143 -24.93 5.49 -8.42
C ASN A 143 -23.67 5.26 -7.58
N THR A 144 -23.59 5.93 -6.44
CA THR A 144 -22.43 5.87 -5.53
C THR A 144 -22.62 4.89 -4.38
N GLN A 145 -23.81 4.25 -4.29
CA GLN A 145 -24.11 3.29 -3.24
C GLN A 145 -23.46 1.94 -3.55
N PHE A 146 -22.74 1.40 -2.57
CA PHE A 146 -22.14 0.08 -2.66
C PHE A 146 -22.20 -0.62 -1.30
N LEU A 147 -22.89 -1.75 -1.22
CA LEU A 147 -23.15 -2.49 0.02
C LEU A 147 -23.80 -1.58 1.09
N PHE A 148 -23.02 -1.16 2.07
CA PHE A 148 -23.45 -0.33 3.21
C PHE A 148 -22.92 1.10 3.13
N TRP A 149 -22.19 1.46 2.07
CA TRP A 149 -21.48 2.73 1.94
C TRP A 149 -21.97 3.54 0.75
N ASP A 150 -22.15 4.83 0.97
CA ASP A 150 -22.00 5.79 -0.10
C ASP A 150 -20.51 6.03 -0.30
N LEU A 151 -19.98 5.61 -1.44
CA LEU A 151 -18.54 5.61 -1.74
C LEU A 151 -17.95 7.03 -1.82
N THR A 152 -18.76 8.06 -1.96
CA THR A 152 -18.33 9.46 -1.98
C THR A 152 -18.22 10.06 -0.57
N LYS A 153 -18.89 9.47 0.42
CA LYS A 153 -18.89 9.96 1.80
C LYS A 153 -17.76 9.34 2.64
N SER A 154 -17.32 10.08 3.67
CA SER A 154 -16.38 9.61 4.69
C SER A 154 -17.08 9.33 6.02
N PHE A 155 -16.40 8.61 6.94
CA PHE A 155 -16.89 8.50 8.31
C PHE A 155 -17.09 9.88 8.95
N SER A 156 -16.15 10.81 8.73
CA SER A 156 -16.24 12.16 9.29
C SER A 156 -17.50 12.89 8.81
N ASN A 157 -17.88 12.78 7.54
CA ASN A 157 -19.09 13.38 7.00
C ASN A 157 -20.33 12.77 7.66
N VAL A 158 -20.46 11.45 7.62
CA VAL A 158 -21.65 10.73 8.09
C VAL A 158 -21.80 10.83 9.61
N SER A 159 -20.69 10.77 10.37
CA SER A 159 -20.74 10.93 11.82
C SER A 159 -21.05 12.36 12.28
N GLY A 160 -20.70 13.35 11.46
CA GLY A 160 -21.08 14.75 11.70
C GLY A 160 -22.58 14.98 11.53
N GLU A 161 -23.19 14.27 10.56
CA GLU A 161 -24.62 14.42 10.22
C GLU A 161 -25.52 13.58 11.16
N PHE A 162 -25.17 12.32 11.43
CA PHE A 162 -26.01 11.36 12.13
C PHE A 162 -25.51 10.95 13.52
N GLY A 163 -24.32 11.40 13.93
CA GLY A 163 -23.65 10.98 15.16
C GLY A 163 -22.68 9.81 14.97
N ARG A 164 -21.67 9.75 15.85
CA ARG A 164 -20.53 8.80 15.72
C ARG A 164 -20.91 7.33 15.85
N LEU A 165 -21.96 7.01 16.60
CA LEU A 165 -22.44 5.63 16.85
C LEU A 165 -23.74 5.33 16.12
N SER A 166 -24.13 6.13 15.14
CA SER A 166 -25.32 5.92 14.33
C SER A 166 -25.15 4.67 13.45
N SER A 167 -26.26 4.04 13.10
CA SER A 167 -26.28 2.90 12.16
C SER A 167 -25.73 3.26 10.79
N GLN A 168 -25.81 4.54 10.41
CA GLN A 168 -25.25 5.07 9.16
C GLN A 168 -23.73 5.24 9.23
N ALA A 169 -23.15 5.62 10.38
CA ALA A 169 -21.71 5.86 10.55
C ALA A 169 -20.92 4.58 10.86
N LEU A 170 -21.52 3.61 11.54
CA LEU A 170 -20.87 2.36 11.92
C LEU A 170 -20.23 1.59 10.76
N PRO A 171 -20.86 1.46 9.57
CA PRO A 171 -20.24 0.75 8.44
C PRO A 171 -18.91 1.39 8.01
N TYR A 172 -18.77 2.71 8.07
CA TYR A 172 -17.55 3.43 7.66
C TYR A 172 -16.39 3.22 8.63
N ILE A 173 -16.65 3.20 9.93
CA ILE A 173 -15.60 2.88 10.92
C ILE A 173 -15.20 1.41 10.83
N ILE A 174 -16.14 0.50 10.58
CA ILE A 174 -15.86 -0.92 10.35
C ILE A 174 -14.94 -1.07 9.13
N LEU A 175 -15.23 -0.37 8.02
CA LEU A 175 -14.38 -0.37 6.83
C LEU A 175 -12.96 0.10 7.18
N SER A 176 -12.82 1.21 7.91
CA SER A 176 -11.51 1.74 8.32
C SER A 176 -10.72 0.74 9.18
N LEU A 177 -11.39 0.06 10.11
CA LEU A 177 -10.77 -0.97 10.94
C LEU A 177 -10.37 -2.20 10.10
N MET A 178 -11.23 -2.66 9.20
CA MET A 178 -10.91 -3.75 8.26
C MET A 178 -9.67 -3.44 7.43
N ILE A 179 -9.54 -2.20 6.94
CA ILE A 179 -8.37 -1.74 6.20
C ILE A 179 -7.12 -1.82 7.08
N GLY A 180 -7.17 -1.31 8.31
CA GLY A 180 -6.05 -1.38 9.25
C GLY A 180 -5.61 -2.81 9.54
N VAL A 181 -6.56 -3.70 9.79
CA VAL A 181 -6.30 -5.13 10.05
C VAL A 181 -5.70 -5.81 8.81
N THR A 182 -6.30 -5.65 7.64
CA THR A 182 -5.77 -6.26 6.40
C THR A 182 -4.40 -5.69 6.05
N GLN A 183 -4.16 -4.40 6.24
CA GLN A 183 -2.89 -3.75 6.01
C GLN A 183 -1.80 -4.29 6.95
N TYR A 184 -2.11 -4.49 8.22
CA TYR A 184 -1.20 -5.10 9.18
C TYR A 184 -0.81 -6.52 8.77
N PHE A 185 -1.80 -7.37 8.46
CA PHE A 185 -1.54 -8.74 8.01
C PHE A 185 -0.76 -8.79 6.68
N THR A 186 -1.09 -7.92 5.75
CA THR A 186 -0.39 -7.83 4.45
C THR A 186 1.07 -7.41 4.64
N THR A 187 1.34 -6.46 5.55
CA THR A 187 2.69 -6.02 5.88
C THR A 187 3.50 -7.15 6.54
N LEU A 188 2.91 -7.83 7.53
CA LEU A 188 3.51 -9.01 8.16
C LEU A 188 3.81 -10.12 7.16
N PHE A 189 2.84 -10.44 6.30
CA PHE A 189 2.96 -11.44 5.25
C PHE A 189 4.11 -11.09 4.29
N THR A 190 4.15 -9.85 3.81
CA THR A 190 5.20 -9.38 2.89
C THR A 190 6.59 -9.46 3.52
N GLN A 191 6.73 -9.11 4.80
CA GLN A 191 8.00 -9.26 5.54
C GLN A 191 8.42 -10.72 5.62
N LYS A 192 7.50 -11.63 5.95
CA LYS A 192 7.80 -13.06 6.02
C LYS A 192 8.16 -13.67 4.67
N MET A 193 7.51 -13.21 3.60
CA MET A 193 7.87 -13.59 2.22
C MET A 193 9.29 -13.14 1.84
N GLN A 194 9.72 -11.98 2.29
CA GLN A 194 11.09 -11.49 2.07
C GLN A 194 12.12 -12.29 2.89
N GLU A 195 11.76 -12.74 4.10
CA GLU A 195 12.64 -13.58 4.95
C GLU A 195 12.86 -14.98 4.35
N VAL A 196 11.87 -15.57 3.67
CA VAL A 196 12.01 -16.89 2.99
C VAL A 196 13.08 -16.85 1.90
N GLY A 197 13.28 -15.70 1.25
CA GLY A 197 14.35 -15.52 0.26
C GLY A 197 15.74 -15.26 0.85
N ASN A 198 15.85 -15.09 2.17
CA ASN A 198 17.07 -14.79 2.88
C ASN A 198 17.08 -15.51 4.24
N PRO A 199 17.57 -16.76 4.31
CA PRO A 199 17.63 -17.49 5.57
C PRO A 199 18.56 -16.73 6.52
N LYS A 200 17.98 -16.02 7.49
CA LYS A 200 18.74 -15.45 8.62
C LYS A 200 19.44 -16.62 9.33
N LYS A 201 20.77 -16.63 9.33
CA LYS A 201 21.49 -17.35 10.37
C LYS A 201 20.98 -16.76 11.70
N LYS A 202 20.19 -17.55 12.45
CA LYS A 202 19.88 -17.28 13.86
C LYS A 202 21.21 -17.23 14.62
N LYS A 203 21.83 -16.07 14.71
CA LYS A 203 22.76 -15.80 15.79
C LYS A 203 21.93 -15.22 16.90
N GLU A 204 21.78 -15.99 17.97
CA GLU A 204 21.43 -15.48 19.29
C GLU A 204 22.46 -14.40 19.64
N ILE A 205 22.06 -13.15 19.50
CA ILE A 205 22.85 -12.04 20.03
C ILE A 205 22.51 -12.01 21.51
N LYS A 206 23.42 -12.57 22.35
CA LYS A 206 23.48 -12.28 23.78
C LYS A 206 23.52 -10.76 23.92
N LYS A 207 22.59 -10.25 24.74
CA LYS A 207 22.48 -8.84 25.10
C LYS A 207 23.76 -8.39 25.82
N GLU A 208 24.60 -7.69 25.12
CA GLU A 208 25.44 -6.67 25.72
C GLU A 208 24.99 -5.31 25.17
N LYS A 209 24.48 -4.50 26.07
CA LYS A 209 24.04 -3.13 25.78
C LYS A 209 25.28 -2.27 25.60
N THR A 210 25.66 -2.01 24.37
CA THR A 210 26.65 -0.97 24.04
C THR A 210 26.00 -0.05 23.01
N GLN A 211 26.28 1.27 23.11
CA GLN A 211 25.73 2.37 22.28
C GLN A 211 25.92 2.22 20.74
N GLU A 212 26.34 1.07 20.26
CA GLU A 212 26.71 0.76 18.86
C GLU A 212 25.53 0.39 17.95
N GLU A 213 24.28 0.55 18.44
CA GLU A 213 23.08 0.04 17.76
C GLU A 213 22.49 0.97 16.69
N THR A 214 23.21 1.96 16.13
CA THR A 214 22.51 3.14 15.57
C THR A 214 21.87 2.95 14.20
N ILE A 215 22.37 2.17 13.26
CA ILE A 215 21.75 2.03 11.91
C ILE A 215 21.06 0.69 11.69
N ALA A 216 21.62 -0.43 12.15
CA ALA A 216 20.95 -1.73 12.05
C ALA A 216 19.72 -1.76 12.98
N SER A 217 19.82 -1.17 14.17
CA SER A 217 18.70 -0.97 15.09
C SER A 217 17.72 0.08 14.57
N MET A 218 18.18 1.16 13.94
CA MET A 218 17.30 2.09 13.23
C MET A 218 16.51 1.40 12.11
N GLN A 219 17.16 0.58 11.28
CA GLN A 219 16.47 -0.13 10.21
C GLN A 219 15.49 -1.17 10.76
N GLU A 220 15.85 -1.91 11.81
CA GLU A 220 14.94 -2.82 12.49
C GLU A 220 13.82 -2.07 13.22
N SER A 221 14.14 -0.95 13.85
CA SER A 221 13.19 -0.06 14.49
C SER A 221 12.26 0.60 13.46
N MET A 222 12.79 1.11 12.34
CA MET A 222 11.99 1.59 11.20
C MET A 222 11.08 0.52 10.64
N GLN A 223 11.57 -0.71 10.47
CA GLN A 223 10.76 -1.82 9.98
C GLN A 223 9.64 -2.18 10.96
N LYS A 224 9.93 -2.22 12.26
CA LYS A 224 8.92 -2.42 13.31
C LYS A 224 7.95 -1.25 13.40
N SER A 225 8.46 -0.02 13.36
CA SER A 225 7.64 1.19 13.36
C SER A 225 6.70 1.23 12.17
N THR A 226 7.19 0.95 10.95
CA THR A 226 6.37 0.89 9.74
C THR A 226 5.28 -0.18 9.83
N MET A 227 5.55 -1.30 10.49
CA MET A 227 4.58 -2.39 10.67
C MET A 227 3.34 -1.97 11.47
N PHE A 228 3.49 -1.07 12.44
CA PHE A 228 2.38 -0.59 13.28
C PHE A 228 1.90 0.79 12.86
N MET A 229 2.83 1.69 12.57
CA MET A 229 2.52 3.09 12.27
C MET A 229 1.80 3.24 10.93
N PHE A 230 2.19 2.44 9.92
CA PHE A 230 1.56 2.53 8.60
C PHE A 230 0.09 2.09 8.60
N PRO A 231 -0.31 0.92 9.17
CA PRO A 231 -1.72 0.56 9.31
C PRO A 231 -2.51 1.56 10.16
N LEU A 232 -1.94 2.04 11.27
CA LEU A 232 -2.61 3.03 12.12
C LEU A 232 -2.86 4.33 11.37
N MET A 233 -1.84 4.83 10.65
CA MET A 233 -1.95 6.03 9.84
C MET A 233 -3.01 5.85 8.73
N THR A 234 -3.07 4.67 8.10
CA THR A 234 -4.08 4.36 7.09
C THR A 234 -5.50 4.40 7.66
N VAL A 235 -5.72 3.86 8.88
CA VAL A 235 -7.03 3.95 9.56
C VAL A 235 -7.41 5.42 9.78
N ILE A 236 -6.49 6.23 10.30
CA ILE A 236 -6.75 7.67 10.55
C ILE A 236 -7.09 8.39 9.25
N PHE A 237 -6.36 8.13 8.17
CA PHE A 237 -6.66 8.72 6.86
C PHE A 237 -8.02 8.30 6.32
N THR A 238 -8.38 7.02 6.42
CA THR A 238 -9.66 6.52 5.89
C THR A 238 -10.89 7.06 6.63
N ILE A 239 -10.74 7.48 7.89
CA ILE A 239 -11.81 8.15 8.65
C ILE A 239 -12.23 9.47 7.99
N SER A 240 -11.27 10.19 7.40
CA SER A 240 -11.51 11.52 6.79
C SER A 240 -11.66 11.48 5.26
N MET A 241 -11.36 10.36 4.64
CA MET A 241 -11.40 10.19 3.19
C MET A 241 -12.69 9.49 2.74
N PRO A 242 -13.16 9.72 1.49
CA PRO A 242 -14.29 8.99 0.92
C PRO A 242 -14.11 7.47 1.00
N ALA A 243 -15.20 6.75 1.27
CA ALA A 243 -15.18 5.29 1.41
C ALA A 243 -14.64 4.56 0.16
N ALA A 244 -14.78 5.16 -1.03
CA ALA A 244 -14.18 4.67 -2.27
C ALA A 244 -12.68 4.44 -2.18
N LEU A 245 -11.93 5.35 -1.52
CA LEU A 245 -10.49 5.22 -1.32
C LEU A 245 -10.17 4.10 -0.32
N GLY A 246 -10.96 4.02 0.74
CA GLY A 246 -10.87 2.92 1.72
C GLY A 246 -11.11 1.57 1.06
N TRP A 247 -12.17 1.46 0.24
CA TRP A 247 -12.49 0.27 -0.53
C TRP A 247 -11.33 -0.11 -1.48
N TYR A 248 -10.79 0.85 -2.21
CA TYR A 248 -9.62 0.62 -3.06
C TYR A 248 -8.41 0.10 -2.26
N TRP A 249 -8.10 0.64 -1.08
CA TRP A 249 -6.99 0.16 -0.24
C TRP A 249 -7.20 -1.25 0.27
N LEU A 250 -8.43 -1.58 0.67
CA LEU A 250 -8.79 -2.95 1.06
C LEU A 250 -8.55 -3.93 -0.09
N LEU A 251 -9.04 -3.58 -1.29
CA LEU A 251 -8.82 -4.36 -2.51
C LEU A 251 -7.33 -4.53 -2.84
N GLN A 252 -6.54 -3.46 -2.75
CA GLN A 252 -5.10 -3.52 -3.01
C GLN A 252 -4.38 -4.46 -2.04
N SER A 253 -4.77 -4.49 -0.78
CA SER A 253 -4.21 -5.40 0.22
C SER A 253 -4.54 -6.85 -0.10
N LEU A 254 -5.78 -7.14 -0.48
CA LEU A 254 -6.22 -8.48 -0.88
C LEU A 254 -5.56 -8.94 -2.19
N LEU A 255 -5.53 -8.07 -3.20
CA LEU A 255 -4.90 -8.35 -4.49
C LEU A 255 -3.39 -8.59 -4.36
N LEU A 256 -2.71 -7.95 -3.39
CA LEU A 256 -1.31 -8.22 -3.10
C LEU A 256 -1.09 -9.66 -2.65
N ILE A 257 -1.93 -10.17 -1.76
CA ILE A 257 -1.85 -11.55 -1.29
C ILE A 257 -2.11 -12.51 -2.46
N ILE A 258 -3.15 -12.26 -3.26
CA ILE A 258 -3.47 -13.05 -4.45
C ILE A 258 -2.28 -13.05 -5.44
N GLN A 259 -1.68 -11.90 -5.67
CA GLN A 259 -0.50 -11.76 -6.53
C GLN A 259 0.67 -12.65 -6.07
N TYR A 260 0.95 -12.71 -4.75
CA TYR A 260 2.00 -13.59 -4.23
C TYR A 260 1.64 -15.07 -4.41
N ILE A 261 0.38 -15.44 -4.19
CA ILE A 261 -0.10 -16.83 -4.40
C ILE A 261 0.10 -17.23 -5.87
N VAL A 262 -0.27 -16.37 -6.81
CA VAL A 262 -0.21 -16.67 -8.26
C VAL A 262 1.23 -16.70 -8.78
N LEU A 263 2.08 -15.75 -8.33
CA LEU A 263 3.43 -15.59 -8.88
C LEU A 263 4.48 -16.50 -8.25
N ASP A 264 4.29 -16.95 -6.99
CA ASP A 264 5.29 -17.76 -6.26
C ASP A 264 4.61 -18.58 -5.15
N PHE A 265 3.85 -19.59 -5.56
CA PHE A 265 3.03 -20.40 -4.64
C PHE A 265 3.87 -21.08 -3.55
N ASP A 266 5.02 -21.71 -3.91
CA ASP A 266 5.86 -22.43 -2.95
C ASP A 266 6.44 -21.51 -1.88
N LYS A 267 6.86 -20.34 -2.28
CA LYS A 267 7.37 -19.31 -1.39
C LYS A 267 6.26 -18.75 -0.50
N THR A 268 5.07 -18.54 -1.07
CA THR A 268 3.88 -18.10 -0.36
C THR A 268 3.49 -19.10 0.71
N LYS A 269 3.49 -20.39 0.42
CA LYS A 269 3.24 -21.48 1.37
C LYS A 269 4.23 -21.47 2.54
N LYS A 270 5.54 -21.36 2.25
CA LYS A 270 6.58 -21.23 3.29
C LYS A 270 6.44 -19.96 4.12
N GLY A 271 6.13 -18.83 3.48
CA GLY A 271 5.90 -17.55 4.16
C GLY A 271 4.68 -17.59 5.09
N ALA A 272 3.60 -18.21 4.65
CA ALA A 272 2.39 -18.40 5.45
C ALA A 272 2.64 -19.33 6.66
N GLN A 273 3.40 -20.41 6.49
CA GLN A 273 3.81 -21.30 7.60
C GLN A 273 4.63 -20.54 8.64
N ASN A 274 5.62 -19.75 8.21
CA ASN A 274 6.42 -18.92 9.11
C ASN A 274 5.56 -17.90 9.89
N LEU A 275 4.52 -17.34 9.25
CA LEU A 275 3.58 -16.44 9.90
C LEU A 275 2.77 -17.15 10.98
N LEU A 276 2.22 -18.33 10.67
CA LEU A 276 1.45 -19.13 11.63
C LEU A 276 2.29 -19.53 12.85
N ASP A 277 3.56 -19.88 12.65
CA ASP A 277 4.49 -20.24 13.73
C ASP A 277 4.75 -19.04 14.66
N VAL A 278 4.85 -17.83 14.12
CA VAL A 278 4.99 -16.60 14.94
C VAL A 278 3.75 -16.36 15.76
N LEU A 279 2.57 -16.42 15.14
CA LEU A 279 1.29 -16.20 15.83
C LEU A 279 1.03 -17.25 16.93
N LYS A 280 1.46 -18.52 16.73
CA LYS A 280 1.39 -19.56 17.77
C LYS A 280 2.33 -19.27 18.94
N LYS A 281 3.58 -18.85 18.68
CA LYS A 281 4.55 -18.52 19.74
C LYS A 281 4.12 -17.35 20.60
N ASP A 282 3.47 -16.34 20.02
CA ASP A 282 2.98 -15.20 20.77
C ASP A 282 1.76 -15.56 21.67
N LYS A 283 0.96 -16.56 21.28
CA LYS A 283 -0.09 -17.11 22.16
C LYS A 283 0.49 -17.84 23.40
N PHE A 284 1.57 -18.60 23.23
CA PHE A 284 2.20 -19.32 24.35
C PHE A 284 3.02 -18.46 25.31
N LYS A 285 3.36 -17.22 24.94
CA LYS A 285 4.04 -16.27 25.84
C LYS A 285 3.09 -15.44 26.70
N LYS A 286 1.78 -15.51 26.43
CA LYS A 286 0.74 -14.77 27.17
C LYS A 286 -0.04 -15.66 28.16
N GLN A 287 0.28 -16.94 28.21
CA GLN A 287 -0.11 -17.88 29.29
C GLN A 287 1.08 -18.07 30.25
#